data_c032a2c1cedc3210672898f59f08ec89
#
_entry.id   c032a2c1cedc3210672898f59f08ec89
#
_cell.length_a   1.000
_cell.length_b   1.000
_cell.length_c   1.000
_cell.angle_alpha   90.00
_cell.angle_beta   90.00
_cell.angle_gamma   90.00
#
_symmetry.space_group_name_H-M   'P 1'
#
loop_
_entity.id
_entity.type
_entity.pdbx_description
1 polymer ?
#
loop_
_entity_poly.entity_id
_entity_poly.type
_entity_poly.pdbx_seq_one_letter_code
_entity_poly.pdbx_strand_id
1 'polypeptide(L)'
;MFLFGSDPEHPWDLGAEVEISLGPEMERHVITRSCCLRIPGGTPHGFYHVNRCTRPWLFVEVQEANPKTEKFLWEYLTPEEKASIPPAVMDFWKDVGFDD
;
A
#
# COMPACT_ATOMS: atom_id res chain seq x y z
N MET A 1 0.90 -5.77 -7.39
CA MET A 1 1.73 -6.04 -6.20
C MET A 1 1.53 -7.46 -5.72
N PHE A 2 2.54 -8.00 -5.11
CA PHE A 2 2.53 -9.36 -4.57
C PHE A 2 2.79 -9.32 -3.08
N LEU A 3 2.02 -10.10 -2.33
CA LEU A 3 2.22 -10.29 -0.91
C LEU A 3 2.43 -11.79 -0.69
N PHE A 4 3.57 -12.16 -0.13
CA PHE A 4 3.94 -13.57 0.06
C PHE A 4 4.23 -13.86 1.52
N GLY A 5 3.58 -14.89 2.06
CA GLY A 5 3.94 -15.45 3.34
C GLY A 5 5.25 -16.21 3.28
N SER A 6 5.88 -16.39 4.42
CA SER A 6 7.20 -17.02 4.55
C SER A 6 7.17 -18.43 5.14
N ASP A 7 6.00 -18.96 5.48
CA ASP A 7 5.89 -20.31 6.01
C ASP A 7 5.83 -21.33 4.87
N PRO A 8 6.87 -22.16 4.67
CA PRO A 8 6.89 -23.12 3.56
C PRO A 8 5.85 -24.23 3.70
N GLU A 9 5.36 -24.49 4.91
CA GLU A 9 4.31 -25.49 5.15
C GLU A 9 2.92 -24.93 4.94
N HIS A 10 2.76 -23.60 5.04
CA HIS A 10 1.51 -22.89 4.86
C HIS A 10 1.74 -21.66 3.96
N PRO A 11 2.09 -21.86 2.69
CA PRO A 11 2.49 -20.73 1.81
C PRO A 11 1.35 -19.77 1.51
N TRP A 12 0.11 -20.19 1.68
CA TRP A 12 -1.07 -19.34 1.51
C TRP A 12 -1.29 -18.38 2.69
N ASP A 13 -0.72 -18.66 3.85
CA ASP A 13 -0.86 -17.82 5.04
C ASP A 13 0.17 -16.70 4.99
N LEU A 14 -0.30 -15.46 4.94
CA LEU A 14 0.60 -14.31 4.91
C LEU A 14 1.40 -14.16 6.20
N GLY A 15 0.86 -14.61 7.32
CA GLY A 15 1.46 -14.37 8.63
C GLY A 15 1.33 -12.94 9.11
N ALA A 16 0.47 -12.17 8.46
CA ALA A 16 0.19 -10.78 8.78
C ALA A 16 -1.24 -10.44 8.37
N GLU A 17 -1.74 -9.36 8.92
CA GLU A 17 -2.98 -8.75 8.48
C GLU A 17 -2.66 -7.37 7.93
N VAL A 18 -2.87 -7.19 6.63
CA VAL A 18 -2.55 -5.96 5.91
C VAL A 18 -3.83 -5.35 5.38
N GLU A 19 -4.00 -4.06 5.59
CA GLU A 19 -5.15 -3.32 5.12
C GLU A 19 -4.74 -2.38 4.00
N ILE A 20 -5.52 -2.35 2.92
CA ILE A 20 -5.30 -1.46 1.79
C ILE A 20 -6.62 -0.80 1.41
N SER A 21 -6.55 0.47 1.05
CA SER A 21 -7.69 1.23 0.53
C SER A 21 -7.61 1.32 -1.00
N LEU A 22 -8.71 1.05 -1.68
CA LEU A 22 -8.80 1.01 -3.13
C LEU A 22 -10.00 1.78 -3.64
N GLY A 23 -9.80 2.40 -4.81
CA GLY A 23 -10.87 3.09 -5.54
C GLY A 23 -11.18 4.48 -5.03
N PRO A 24 -12.04 5.24 -5.76
CA PRO A 24 -12.43 6.60 -5.36
C PRO A 24 -13.13 6.65 -4.00
N GLU A 25 -13.82 5.59 -3.61
CA GLU A 25 -14.49 5.47 -2.33
C GLU A 25 -13.53 5.10 -1.19
N MET A 26 -12.27 4.82 -1.52
CA MET A 26 -11.27 4.33 -0.56
C MET A 26 -11.77 3.13 0.23
N GLU A 27 -12.33 2.17 -0.49
CA GLU A 27 -12.83 0.93 0.09
C GLU A 27 -11.68 0.15 0.72
N ARG A 28 -11.85 -0.25 1.97
CA ARG A 28 -10.81 -0.95 2.72
C ARG A 28 -10.92 -2.46 2.53
N HIS A 29 -9.79 -3.06 2.20
CA HIS A 29 -9.65 -4.49 2.03
C HIS A 29 -8.61 -5.03 2.99
N VAL A 30 -8.95 -6.10 3.69
CA VAL A 30 -8.07 -6.76 4.63
C VAL A 30 -7.50 -8.02 3.98
N ILE A 31 -6.18 -8.12 3.96
CA ILE A 31 -5.45 -9.19 3.30
C ILE A 31 -4.72 -10.01 4.37
N THR A 32 -5.02 -11.29 4.42
CA THR A 32 -4.38 -12.25 5.35
C THR A 32 -3.76 -13.44 4.62
N ARG A 33 -3.84 -13.46 3.30
CA ARG A 33 -3.36 -14.56 2.46
C ARG A 33 -2.34 -14.05 1.46
N SER A 34 -1.40 -14.93 1.10
CA SER A 34 -0.52 -14.67 -0.03
C SER A 34 -1.34 -14.46 -1.29
N CYS A 35 -1.10 -13.38 -2.00
CA CYS A 35 -1.92 -13.00 -3.16
C CYS A 35 -1.18 -12.06 -4.10
N CYS A 36 -1.76 -11.88 -5.26
CA CYS A 36 -1.39 -10.85 -6.22
C CYS A 36 -2.55 -9.86 -6.33
N LEU A 37 -2.24 -8.57 -6.17
CA LEU A 37 -3.19 -7.48 -6.40
C LEU A 37 -2.78 -6.74 -7.65
N ARG A 38 -3.70 -6.65 -8.60
CA ARG A 38 -3.52 -5.77 -9.75
C ARG A 38 -4.34 -4.52 -9.55
N ILE A 39 -3.66 -3.38 -9.55
CA ILE A 39 -4.28 -2.07 -9.43
C ILE A 39 -4.14 -1.39 -10.79
N PRO A 40 -5.22 -1.27 -11.58
CA PRO A 40 -5.18 -0.59 -12.87
C PRO A 40 -4.74 0.86 -12.74
N GLY A 41 -4.08 1.38 -13.77
CA GLY A 41 -3.74 2.79 -13.84
C GLY A 41 -4.98 3.68 -13.66
N GLY A 42 -4.82 4.80 -12.97
CA GLY A 42 -5.92 5.71 -12.68
C GLY A 42 -6.77 5.33 -11.47
N THR A 43 -6.53 4.17 -10.86
CA THR A 43 -7.26 3.75 -9.66
C THR A 43 -6.59 4.34 -8.41
N PRO A 44 -7.27 5.22 -7.66
CA PRO A 44 -6.75 5.68 -6.37
C PRO A 44 -6.56 4.50 -5.43
N HIS A 45 -5.44 4.50 -4.71
CA HIS A 45 -5.13 3.45 -3.75
C HIS A 45 -4.16 3.99 -2.71
N GLY A 46 -4.07 3.32 -1.60
CA GLY A 46 -3.12 3.71 -0.58
C GLY A 46 -3.50 3.22 0.80
N PHE A 47 -2.85 3.84 1.80
CA PHE A 47 -3.00 3.47 3.18
C PHE A 47 -2.78 1.99 3.42
N TYR A 48 -1.54 1.57 3.15
CA TYR A 48 -1.09 0.27 3.60
C TYR A 48 -0.88 0.33 5.11
N HIS A 49 -1.65 -0.45 5.82
CA HIS A 49 -1.51 -0.54 7.25
C HIS A 49 -1.35 -2.01 7.65
N VAL A 50 -0.31 -2.32 8.39
CA VAL A 50 -0.09 -3.64 8.93
C VAL A 50 -0.73 -3.68 10.32
N ASN A 51 -1.90 -4.28 10.40
CA ASN A 51 -2.65 -4.39 11.65
C ASN A 51 -2.00 -5.39 12.60
N ARG A 52 -1.41 -6.46 12.04
CA ARG A 52 -0.79 -7.54 12.79
C ARG A 52 0.27 -8.20 11.92
N CYS A 53 1.38 -8.57 12.53
CA CYS A 53 2.43 -9.32 11.87
C CYS A 53 2.99 -10.35 12.82
N THR A 54 2.81 -11.65 12.53
CA THR A 54 3.31 -12.73 13.35
C THR A 54 4.55 -13.41 12.78
N ARG A 55 4.79 -13.24 11.47
CA ARG A 55 5.96 -13.74 10.75
C ARG A 55 6.38 -12.75 9.68
N PRO A 56 7.66 -12.75 9.28
CA PRO A 56 8.08 -11.96 8.12
C PRO A 56 7.27 -12.33 6.87
N TRP A 57 7.00 -11.35 6.04
CA TRP A 57 6.33 -11.55 4.76
C TRP A 57 6.98 -10.65 3.72
N LEU A 58 6.84 -11.03 2.46
CA LEU A 58 7.47 -10.33 1.35
C LEU A 58 6.43 -9.50 0.61
N PHE A 59 6.76 -8.23 0.41
CA PHE A 59 5.99 -7.33 -0.43
C PHE A 59 6.80 -7.00 -1.68
N VAL A 60 6.22 -7.26 -2.86
CA VAL A 60 6.85 -6.96 -4.13
C VAL A 60 5.91 -6.10 -4.95
N GLU A 61 6.37 -4.93 -5.36
CA GLU A 61 5.63 -4.04 -6.22
C GLU A 61 6.25 -4.01 -7.61
N VAL A 62 5.40 -4.24 -8.62
CA VAL A 62 5.79 -4.15 -10.03
C VAL A 62 4.98 -3.05 -10.66
N GLN A 63 5.66 -2.04 -11.20
CA GLN A 63 5.02 -0.92 -11.87
C GLN A 63 5.24 -1.04 -13.37
N GLU A 64 4.16 -0.92 -14.13
CA GLU A 64 4.20 -0.94 -15.59
C GLU A 64 4.54 0.44 -16.19
N ALA A 65 4.46 1.49 -15.37
CA ALA A 65 4.69 2.87 -15.78
C ALA A 65 5.81 3.51 -14.95
N ASN A 66 6.32 4.63 -15.45
CA ASN A 66 7.30 5.43 -14.71
C ASN A 66 6.68 5.91 -13.38
N PRO A 67 7.37 5.75 -12.24
CA PRO A 67 6.90 6.25 -10.95
C PRO A 67 6.48 7.72 -10.95
N LYS A 68 7.09 8.53 -11.79
CA LYS A 68 6.75 9.96 -11.90
C LYS A 68 5.35 10.23 -12.43
N THR A 69 4.64 9.22 -12.93
CA THR A 69 3.24 9.36 -13.33
C THR A 69 2.28 9.23 -12.16
N GLU A 70 2.75 8.75 -11.02
CA GLU A 70 1.94 8.67 -9.82
C GLU A 70 1.78 10.03 -9.18
N LYS A 71 0.60 10.26 -8.60
CA LYS A 71 0.27 11.49 -7.88
C LYS A 71 -0.21 11.16 -6.49
N PHE A 72 0.12 12.02 -5.56
CA PHE A 72 -0.40 11.93 -4.21
C PHE A 72 -1.71 12.68 -4.13
N LEU A 73 -2.79 11.99 -3.81
CA LEU A 73 -4.14 12.56 -3.84
C LEU A 73 -4.56 12.96 -2.42
N TRP A 74 -4.22 14.16 -2.03
CA TRP A 74 -4.51 14.72 -0.70
C TRP A 74 -5.99 14.72 -0.34
N GLU A 75 -6.85 14.89 -1.35
CA GLU A 75 -8.29 14.95 -1.15
C GLU A 75 -8.91 13.69 -0.58
N TYR A 76 -8.21 12.56 -0.69
CA TYR A 76 -8.66 11.29 -0.11
C TYR A 76 -8.27 11.09 1.35
N LEU A 77 -7.50 12.02 1.90
CA LEU A 77 -7.06 11.97 3.29
C LEU A 77 -8.00 12.75 4.19
N THR A 78 -8.29 12.18 5.35
CA THR A 78 -8.95 12.95 6.41
C THR A 78 -7.98 13.99 7.00
N PRO A 79 -8.49 15.06 7.67
CA PRO A 79 -7.59 16.02 8.32
C PRO A 79 -6.65 15.37 9.34
N GLU A 80 -7.11 14.35 10.05
CA GLU A 80 -6.31 13.62 11.04
C GLU A 80 -5.18 12.83 10.36
N GLU A 81 -5.50 12.19 9.25
CA GLU A 81 -4.51 11.45 8.46
C GLU A 81 -3.44 12.39 7.91
N LYS A 82 -3.85 13.55 7.36
CA LYS A 82 -2.90 14.57 6.89
C LYS A 82 -1.97 15.04 8.00
N ALA A 83 -2.52 15.30 9.17
CA ALA A 83 -1.76 15.78 10.31
C ALA A 83 -0.79 14.73 10.87
N SER A 84 -1.07 13.45 10.64
CA SER A 84 -0.24 12.35 11.12
C SER A 84 1.00 12.09 10.27
N ILE A 85 1.08 12.67 9.07
CA ILE A 85 2.20 12.43 8.15
C ILE A 85 3.40 13.27 8.59
N PRO A 86 4.52 12.63 8.96
CA PRO A 86 5.72 13.39 9.32
C PRO A 86 6.28 14.17 8.13
N PRO A 87 6.80 15.39 8.33
CA PRO A 87 7.42 16.18 7.26
C PRO A 87 8.52 15.44 6.48
N ALA A 88 9.32 14.64 7.16
CA ALA A 88 10.38 13.85 6.53
C ALA A 88 9.82 12.84 5.51
N VAL A 89 8.64 12.30 5.75
CA VAL A 89 7.97 11.38 4.81
C VAL A 89 7.52 12.15 3.58
N MET A 90 6.98 13.35 3.76
CA MET A 90 6.58 14.22 2.64
C MET A 90 7.78 14.59 1.77
N ASP A 91 8.89 14.95 2.38
CA ASP A 91 10.11 15.28 1.65
C ASP A 91 10.62 14.06 0.87
N PHE A 92 10.62 12.89 1.48
CA PHE A 92 10.98 11.65 0.80
C PHE A 92 10.10 11.38 -0.43
N TRP A 93 8.79 11.55 -0.32
CA TRP A 93 7.89 11.34 -1.46
C TRP A 93 8.18 12.29 -2.61
N LYS A 94 8.50 13.54 -2.32
CA LYS A 94 8.93 14.50 -3.35
C LYS A 94 10.23 14.05 -4.03
N ASP A 95 11.17 13.59 -3.24
CA ASP A 95 12.47 13.14 -3.77
C ASP A 95 12.33 11.92 -4.70
N VAL A 96 11.37 11.03 -4.44
CA VAL A 96 11.12 9.87 -5.29
C VAL A 96 10.14 10.15 -6.44
N GLY A 97 9.70 11.40 -6.60
CA GLY A 97 8.93 11.84 -7.76
C GLY A 97 7.42 11.87 -7.59
N PHE A 98 6.91 11.78 -6.37
CA PHE A 98 5.50 12.01 -6.11
C PHE A 98 5.22 13.51 -6.04
N ASP A 99 4.35 13.97 -6.91
CA ASP A 99 3.86 15.35 -6.89
C ASP A 99 2.60 15.47 -6.02
N ASP A 100 2.43 16.65 -5.45
CA ASP A 100 1.25 16.99 -4.65
C ASP A 100 -0.05 16.92 -5.47
#